data_e4b74b4a9da437f2958ef42ef9926b00
#
_entry.id   e4b74b4a9da437f2958ef42ef9926b00
#
_cell.length_a   1.000
_cell.length_b   1.000
_cell.length_c   1.000
_cell.angle_alpha   90.00
_cell.angle_beta   90.00
_cell.angle_gamma   90.00
#
_symmetry.space_group_name_H-M   'P 1'
#
loop_
_entity.id
_entity.type
_entity.pdbx_description
1 polymer ?
#
loop_
_entity_poly.entity_id
_entity_poly.type
_entity_poly.pdbx_seq_one_letter_code
_entity_poly.pdbx_strand_id
1 'polypeptide(L)'
;FDRSLDGKDSRFLTKLYKRAFWPLSERNTLPKMEEGGLNVVLSTSYIPEIEWVDDQKLIKFLKWLYPSVNERVFNPTYFDATNAMMDRMEAEVEKYNESEPSKKFRFVKNIQELEECIVDHEIAMIHSVEGGHSLNGELAKKRVEESTALKPLVEGEILKNLEHFYDRGVAYLTLAHFYPNHLVSPVFPYPEYGIKSSNWKQLMAGWDMNKGLTSTGKKVVQAMKDM
;
A
#
# COMPACT_ATOMS: atom_id res chain seq x y z
N PHE A 1 4.07 2.07 -11.44
CA PHE A 1 4.51 0.89 -12.19
C PHE A 1 6.02 0.97 -12.35
N ASP A 2 6.68 0.06 -11.70
CA ASP A 2 8.11 -0.05 -11.59
C ASP A 2 8.76 -0.29 -12.98
N ARG A 3 9.61 0.64 -13.44
CA ARG A 3 10.48 0.45 -14.61
C ARG A 3 11.61 -0.55 -14.36
N SER A 4 11.80 -0.99 -13.12
CA SER A 4 12.81 -1.97 -12.71
C SER A 4 12.45 -3.42 -13.06
N LEU A 5 11.33 -3.65 -13.75
CA LEU A 5 11.10 -4.91 -14.45
C LEU A 5 12.13 -4.97 -15.57
N ASP A 6 13.20 -5.72 -15.29
CA ASP A 6 14.39 -5.89 -16.13
C ASP A 6 14.14 -5.82 -17.64
N GLY A 7 14.70 -4.86 -18.21
CA GLY A 7 14.86 -4.30 -19.58
C GLY A 7 14.35 -5.04 -20.83
N LYS A 8 13.92 -6.29 -20.80
CA LYS A 8 13.41 -7.00 -21.98
C LYS A 8 11.89 -7.14 -21.98
N ASP A 9 11.28 -7.42 -20.84
CA ASP A 9 9.82 -7.61 -20.75
C ASP A 9 9.06 -6.28 -20.67
N SER A 10 9.71 -5.22 -20.18
CA SER A 10 9.08 -3.93 -19.96
C SER A 10 8.69 -3.21 -21.27
N ARG A 11 9.45 -3.33 -22.35
CA ARG A 11 9.17 -2.61 -23.63
C ARG A 11 7.95 -3.17 -24.36
N PHE A 12 7.79 -4.47 -24.38
CA PHE A 12 6.63 -5.11 -25.02
C PHE A 12 5.37 -4.86 -24.18
N LEU A 13 5.46 -5.04 -22.88
CA LEU A 13 4.36 -4.78 -21.95
C LEU A 13 3.98 -3.30 -21.91
N THR A 14 4.95 -2.40 -21.90
CA THR A 14 4.68 -0.96 -21.98
C THR A 14 4.00 -0.59 -23.30
N LYS A 15 4.38 -1.20 -24.42
CA LYS A 15 3.70 -0.99 -25.72
C LYS A 15 2.30 -1.58 -25.75
N LEU A 16 2.11 -2.80 -25.25
CA LEU A 16 0.80 -3.45 -25.15
C LEU A 16 -0.11 -2.70 -24.18
N TYR A 17 0.42 -2.28 -23.06
CA TYR A 17 -0.26 -1.53 -22.02
C TYR A 17 -0.68 -0.13 -22.50
N LYS A 18 0.21 0.61 -23.15
CA LYS A 18 -0.12 1.91 -23.76
C LYS A 18 -1.20 1.80 -24.84
N ARG A 19 -1.30 0.66 -25.53
CA ARG A 19 -2.24 0.48 -26.63
C ARG A 19 -3.58 -0.12 -26.22
N ALA A 20 -3.58 -1.05 -25.24
CA ALA A 20 -4.78 -1.77 -24.79
C ALA A 20 -5.46 -1.16 -23.55
N PHE A 21 -4.69 -0.44 -22.71
CA PHE A 21 -5.16 0.09 -21.43
C PHE A 21 -4.82 1.57 -21.27
N TRP A 22 -5.14 2.36 -22.29
CA TRP A 22 -4.94 3.81 -22.26
C TRP A 22 -5.39 4.53 -20.95
N PRO A 23 -6.43 4.08 -20.22
CA PRO A 23 -6.78 4.65 -18.92
C PRO A 23 -5.74 4.43 -17.82
N LEU A 24 -4.84 3.44 -17.99
CA LEU A 24 -3.80 3.08 -17.04
C LEU A 24 -2.41 3.58 -17.45
N SER A 25 -2.33 4.48 -18.45
CA SER A 25 -1.05 5.10 -18.84
C SER A 25 -0.44 5.86 -17.66
N GLU A 26 0.89 5.90 -17.58
CA GLU A 26 1.66 6.67 -16.59
C GLU A 26 1.18 8.12 -16.56
N ARG A 27 0.32 8.46 -15.60
CA ARG A 27 -0.24 9.80 -15.47
C ARG A 27 0.54 10.65 -14.48
N ASN A 28 1.08 9.98 -13.46
CA ASN A 28 1.82 10.61 -12.37
C ASN A 28 3.25 10.08 -12.39
N THR A 29 4.16 10.84 -12.97
CA THR A 29 5.61 10.58 -12.95
C THR A 29 6.31 11.76 -12.31
N LEU A 30 7.51 11.56 -11.74
CA LEU A 30 8.27 12.63 -11.12
C LEU A 30 8.44 13.84 -12.08
N PRO A 31 8.83 13.66 -13.36
CA PRO A 31 8.88 14.79 -14.30
C PRO A 31 7.56 15.54 -14.47
N LYS A 32 6.42 14.83 -14.51
CA LYS A 32 5.11 15.49 -14.64
C LYS A 32 4.67 16.20 -13.38
N MET A 33 5.05 15.69 -12.20
CA MET A 33 4.80 16.35 -10.93
C MET A 33 5.58 17.65 -10.83
N GLU A 34 6.84 17.66 -11.28
CA GLU A 34 7.68 18.84 -11.38
C GLU A 34 7.09 19.86 -12.39
N GLU A 35 6.79 19.41 -13.61
CA GLU A 35 6.17 20.25 -14.66
C GLU A 35 4.82 20.82 -14.21
N GLY A 36 4.03 20.03 -13.46
CA GLY A 36 2.76 20.46 -12.90
C GLY A 36 2.86 21.43 -11.72
N GLY A 37 4.05 21.73 -11.24
CA GLY A 37 4.30 22.70 -10.16
C GLY A 37 3.82 22.24 -8.80
N LEU A 38 3.83 20.93 -8.53
CA LEU A 38 3.50 20.40 -7.21
C LEU A 38 4.55 20.80 -6.18
N ASN A 39 4.11 21.03 -4.95
CA ASN A 39 5.01 21.33 -3.83
C ASN A 39 5.00 20.18 -2.78
N VAL A 40 3.87 19.51 -2.61
CA VAL A 40 3.72 18.40 -1.65
C VAL A 40 2.94 17.26 -2.29
N VAL A 41 3.40 16.04 -2.10
CA VAL A 41 2.79 14.81 -2.63
C VAL A 41 2.69 13.75 -1.54
N LEU A 42 1.50 13.19 -1.35
CA LEU A 42 1.34 11.96 -0.58
C LEU A 42 1.68 10.74 -1.46
N SER A 43 2.78 10.07 -1.13
CA SER A 43 3.22 8.85 -1.80
C SER A 43 2.56 7.65 -1.14
N THR A 44 1.44 7.21 -1.70
CA THR A 44 0.63 6.14 -1.11
C THR A 44 1.11 4.76 -1.54
N SER A 45 1.51 3.94 -0.56
CA SER A 45 1.81 2.53 -0.73
C SER A 45 0.57 1.69 -0.46
N TYR A 46 0.21 0.83 -1.42
CA TYR A 46 -0.92 -0.07 -1.34
C TYR A 46 -0.56 -1.46 -1.84
N ILE A 47 -0.85 -2.47 -1.06
CA ILE A 47 -0.73 -3.88 -1.43
C ILE A 47 -2.14 -4.46 -1.55
N PRO A 48 -2.53 -5.02 -2.71
CA PRO A 48 -3.85 -5.60 -2.88
C PRO A 48 -4.11 -6.74 -1.90
N GLU A 49 -5.29 -6.77 -1.29
CA GLU A 49 -5.70 -7.86 -0.41
C GLU A 49 -5.78 -9.18 -1.19
N ILE A 50 -5.31 -10.25 -0.57
CA ILE A 50 -5.27 -11.58 -1.18
C ILE A 50 -6.67 -12.08 -1.55
N GLU A 51 -7.68 -11.71 -0.78
CA GLU A 51 -9.07 -12.03 -1.01
C GLU A 51 -9.55 -11.49 -2.37
N TRP A 52 -9.21 -10.22 -2.66
CA TRP A 52 -9.53 -9.62 -3.95
C TRP A 52 -8.79 -10.29 -5.11
N VAL A 53 -7.52 -10.59 -4.88
CA VAL A 53 -6.65 -11.21 -5.87
C VAL A 53 -7.10 -12.63 -6.19
N ASP A 54 -7.44 -13.42 -5.18
CA ASP A 54 -7.84 -14.82 -5.35
C ASP A 54 -9.23 -14.96 -5.98
N ASP A 55 -10.07 -13.94 -5.91
CA ASP A 55 -11.38 -13.93 -6.54
C ASP A 55 -11.33 -13.58 -8.03
N GLN A 56 -10.26 -12.94 -8.50
CA GLN A 56 -10.12 -12.49 -9.88
C GLN A 56 -9.34 -13.48 -10.76
N LYS A 57 -10.05 -14.16 -11.68
CA LYS A 57 -9.43 -15.10 -12.63
C LYS A 57 -8.31 -14.45 -13.46
N LEU A 58 -8.47 -13.17 -13.84
CA LEU A 58 -7.45 -12.43 -14.58
C LEU A 58 -6.18 -12.25 -13.75
N ILE A 59 -6.30 -11.98 -12.46
CA ILE A 59 -5.14 -11.78 -11.59
C ILE A 59 -4.43 -13.11 -11.32
N LYS A 60 -5.17 -14.22 -11.16
CA LYS A 60 -4.58 -15.57 -11.12
C LYS A 60 -3.76 -15.88 -12.38
N PHE A 61 -4.29 -15.52 -13.53
CA PHE A 61 -3.58 -15.66 -14.80
C PHE A 61 -2.34 -14.77 -14.86
N LEU A 62 -2.44 -13.52 -14.39
CA LEU A 62 -1.29 -12.61 -14.31
C LEU A 62 -0.22 -13.07 -13.32
N LYS A 63 -0.59 -13.64 -12.19
CA LYS A 63 0.35 -14.28 -11.24
C LYS A 63 1.14 -15.42 -11.91
N TRP A 64 0.45 -16.23 -12.70
CA TRP A 64 1.08 -17.32 -13.45
C TRP A 64 2.00 -16.81 -14.57
N LEU A 65 1.57 -15.77 -15.28
CA LEU A 65 2.32 -15.18 -16.39
C LEU A 65 3.54 -14.37 -15.92
N TYR A 66 3.45 -13.76 -14.72
CA TYR A 66 4.49 -12.90 -14.13
C TYR A 66 4.90 -13.39 -12.74
N PRO A 67 5.72 -14.45 -12.63
CA PRO A 67 6.18 -14.98 -11.34
C PRO A 67 6.85 -13.93 -10.46
N SER A 68 7.62 -13.01 -11.05
CA SER A 68 8.31 -11.93 -10.33
C SER A 68 7.35 -10.97 -9.60
N VAL A 69 6.17 -10.72 -10.16
CA VAL A 69 5.11 -9.93 -9.47
C VAL A 69 4.56 -10.70 -8.27
N ASN A 70 4.36 -12.02 -8.44
CA ASN A 70 3.90 -12.87 -7.37
C ASN A 70 4.90 -12.89 -6.19
N GLU A 71 6.18 -13.05 -6.49
CA GLU A 71 7.24 -13.08 -5.49
C GLU A 71 7.38 -11.75 -4.74
N ARG A 72 7.22 -10.62 -5.41
CA ARG A 72 7.39 -9.29 -4.81
C ARG A 72 6.17 -8.79 -4.04
N VAL A 73 4.98 -9.17 -4.45
CA VAL A 73 3.72 -8.59 -3.94
C VAL A 73 2.94 -9.56 -3.07
N PHE A 74 2.94 -10.84 -3.41
CA PHE A 74 2.04 -11.81 -2.79
C PHE A 74 2.75 -12.86 -1.91
N ASN A 75 4.04 -13.12 -2.12
CA ASN A 75 4.80 -14.01 -1.27
C ASN A 75 5.23 -13.39 0.07
N PRO A 76 5.68 -12.12 0.12
CA PRO A 76 6.01 -11.45 1.38
C PRO A 76 4.79 -11.28 2.27
N THR A 77 5.00 -10.86 3.51
CA THR A 77 3.92 -10.32 4.33
C THR A 77 3.44 -9.00 3.74
N TYR A 78 2.25 -8.55 4.12
CA TYR A 78 1.79 -7.22 3.71
C TYR A 78 2.73 -6.12 4.21
N PHE A 79 3.23 -6.28 5.43
CA PHE A 79 4.19 -5.33 6.01
C PHE A 79 5.48 -5.26 5.19
N ASP A 80 6.10 -6.41 4.87
CA ASP A 80 7.34 -6.44 4.09
C ASP A 80 7.15 -5.93 2.66
N ALA A 81 6.03 -6.30 2.02
CA ALA A 81 5.71 -5.82 0.68
C ALA A 81 5.49 -4.30 0.65
N THR A 82 4.85 -3.74 1.69
CA THR A 82 4.65 -2.29 1.83
C THR A 82 5.99 -1.57 2.02
N ASN A 83 6.86 -2.07 2.91
CA ASN A 83 8.21 -1.53 3.09
C ASN A 83 9.02 -1.56 1.79
N ALA A 84 9.03 -2.70 1.09
CA ALA A 84 9.72 -2.83 -0.18
C ALA A 84 9.15 -1.89 -1.27
N MET A 85 7.87 -1.52 -1.20
CA MET A 85 7.29 -0.51 -2.09
C MET A 85 7.80 0.90 -1.75
N MET A 86 7.87 1.25 -0.47
CA MET A 86 8.44 2.53 -0.01
C MET A 86 9.93 2.63 -0.40
N ASP A 87 10.73 1.58 -0.16
CA ASP A 87 12.15 1.54 -0.52
C ASP A 87 12.38 1.79 -2.02
N ARG A 88 11.55 1.17 -2.87
CA ARG A 88 11.63 1.40 -4.32
C ARG A 88 11.27 2.83 -4.70
N MET A 89 10.30 3.44 -4.04
CA MET A 89 9.92 4.82 -4.31
C MET A 89 11.03 5.80 -3.90
N GLU A 90 11.65 5.56 -2.75
CA GLU A 90 12.79 6.34 -2.27
C GLU A 90 13.96 6.22 -3.28
N ALA A 91 14.31 5.01 -3.71
CA ALA A 91 15.36 4.79 -4.69
C ALA A 91 15.08 5.44 -6.07
N GLU A 92 13.81 5.44 -6.53
CA GLU A 92 13.44 6.13 -7.78
C GLU A 92 13.54 7.66 -7.64
N VAL A 93 13.23 8.21 -6.47
CA VAL A 93 13.42 9.64 -6.18
C VAL A 93 14.89 10.01 -6.15
N GLU A 94 15.74 9.23 -5.48
CA GLU A 94 17.19 9.44 -5.48
C GLU A 94 17.75 9.44 -6.89
N LYS A 95 17.43 8.44 -7.69
CA LYS A 95 17.84 8.32 -9.08
C LYS A 95 17.34 9.48 -9.95
N TYR A 96 16.12 9.98 -9.69
CA TYR A 96 15.61 11.15 -10.40
C TYR A 96 16.41 12.39 -10.04
N ASN A 97 16.72 12.59 -8.77
CA ASN A 97 17.51 13.72 -8.28
C ASN A 97 18.94 13.74 -8.85
N GLU A 98 19.52 12.56 -9.13
CA GLU A 98 20.83 12.42 -9.81
C GLU A 98 20.81 12.98 -11.24
N SER A 99 19.65 13.06 -11.88
CA SER A 99 19.50 13.66 -13.22
C SER A 99 19.50 15.20 -13.24
N GLU A 100 19.75 15.82 -12.09
CA GLU A 100 19.76 17.27 -11.90
C GLU A 100 18.48 17.99 -12.39
N PRO A 101 17.28 17.58 -11.89
CA PRO A 101 16.03 18.20 -12.26
C PRO A 101 15.97 19.67 -11.78
N SER A 102 15.06 20.47 -12.32
CA SER A 102 14.90 21.86 -11.89
C SER A 102 14.39 21.98 -10.44
N LYS A 103 13.62 20.96 -9.99
CA LYS A 103 13.24 20.79 -8.59
C LYS A 103 13.54 19.36 -8.14
N LYS A 104 14.27 19.24 -7.05
CA LYS A 104 14.49 17.93 -6.40
C LYS A 104 13.25 17.48 -5.63
N PHE A 105 13.16 16.21 -5.41
CA PHE A 105 12.17 15.58 -4.52
C PHE A 105 12.85 15.15 -3.24
N ARG A 106 12.20 15.37 -2.10
CA ARG A 106 12.69 14.95 -0.79
C ARG A 106 11.58 14.25 0.00
N PHE A 107 11.86 13.02 0.47
CA PHE A 107 10.99 12.42 1.47
C PHE A 107 11.17 13.15 2.81
N VAL A 108 10.04 13.57 3.39
CA VAL A 108 9.99 14.29 4.67
C VAL A 108 9.19 13.49 5.69
N LYS A 109 9.64 13.48 6.94
CA LYS A 109 9.10 12.64 8.01
C LYS A 109 8.33 13.44 9.06
N ASN A 110 8.52 14.74 9.11
CA ASN A 110 7.93 15.61 10.11
C ASN A 110 7.71 17.02 9.53
N ILE A 111 7.03 17.86 10.33
CA ILE A 111 6.68 19.22 9.89
C ILE A 111 7.91 20.10 9.66
N GLN A 112 8.96 19.93 10.48
CA GLN A 112 10.19 20.71 10.32
C GLN A 112 10.88 20.41 8.99
N GLU A 113 11.04 19.14 8.65
CA GLU A 113 11.61 18.72 7.36
C GLU A 113 10.75 19.20 6.17
N LEU A 114 9.42 19.21 6.34
CA LEU A 114 8.50 19.74 5.34
C LEU A 114 8.73 21.24 5.11
N GLU A 115 8.84 22.01 6.19
CA GLU A 115 9.10 23.46 6.13
C GLU A 115 10.44 23.74 5.45
N GLU A 116 11.49 23.02 5.81
CA GLU A 116 12.82 23.10 5.19
C GLU A 116 12.75 22.79 3.67
N CYS A 117 12.07 21.70 3.31
CA CYS A 117 11.90 21.31 1.91
C CYS A 117 11.20 22.40 1.07
N ILE A 118 10.19 23.07 1.65
CA ILE A 118 9.48 24.18 0.99
C ILE A 118 10.41 25.39 0.82
N VAL A 119 11.20 25.72 1.84
CA VAL A 119 12.18 26.83 1.79
C VAL A 119 13.25 26.56 0.74
N ASP A 120 13.69 25.32 0.61
CA ASP A 120 14.67 24.89 -0.40
C ASP A 120 14.09 24.80 -1.82
N HIS A 121 12.79 25.11 -1.99
CA HIS A 121 12.06 25.00 -3.26
C HIS A 121 12.03 23.58 -3.86
N GLU A 122 12.13 22.58 -3.03
CA GLU A 122 12.02 21.17 -3.40
C GLU A 122 10.56 20.70 -3.36
N ILE A 123 10.29 19.50 -3.86
CA ILE A 123 8.97 18.87 -3.82
C ILE A 123 8.99 17.85 -2.67
N ALA A 124 8.19 18.09 -1.64
CA ALA A 124 8.08 17.22 -0.50
C ALA A 124 7.28 15.96 -0.86
N MET A 125 7.85 14.80 -0.57
CA MET A 125 7.20 13.49 -0.63
C MET A 125 6.90 13.02 0.79
N ILE A 126 5.67 12.65 1.06
CA ILE A 126 5.24 12.15 2.38
C ILE A 126 4.72 10.73 2.20
N HIS A 127 5.27 9.77 2.93
CA HIS A 127 4.77 8.42 2.90
C HIS A 127 3.35 8.34 3.47
N SER A 128 2.50 7.61 2.79
CA SER A 128 1.20 7.20 3.27
C SER A 128 0.95 5.73 2.94
N VAL A 129 0.09 5.09 3.70
CA VAL A 129 -0.23 3.66 3.54
C VAL A 129 -1.74 3.48 3.43
N GLU A 130 -2.18 2.78 2.40
CA GLU A 130 -3.58 2.48 2.20
C GLU A 130 -3.88 1.03 2.62
N GLY A 131 -4.71 0.92 3.65
CA GLY A 131 -5.18 -0.34 4.21
C GLY A 131 -4.41 -0.78 5.46
N GLY A 132 -5.12 -0.91 6.58
CA GLY A 132 -4.56 -1.37 7.85
C GLY A 132 -4.02 -2.80 7.81
N HIS A 133 -4.37 -3.59 6.80
CA HIS A 133 -3.77 -4.89 6.54
C HIS A 133 -2.26 -4.80 6.25
N SER A 134 -1.77 -3.65 5.80
CA SER A 134 -0.33 -3.40 5.62
C SER A 134 0.49 -3.50 6.90
N LEU A 135 -0.15 -3.47 8.07
CA LEU A 135 0.51 -3.75 9.36
C LEU A 135 0.68 -5.24 9.66
N ASN A 136 0.11 -6.13 8.84
CA ASN A 136 0.16 -7.57 9.07
C ASN A 136 1.51 -8.14 8.66
N GLY A 137 2.26 -8.63 9.66
CA GLY A 137 3.50 -9.37 9.49
C GLY A 137 3.28 -10.89 9.46
N GLU A 138 4.28 -11.66 9.85
CA GLU A 138 4.28 -13.13 9.78
C GLU A 138 3.23 -13.80 10.68
N LEU A 139 2.98 -13.25 11.86
CA LEU A 139 2.00 -13.83 12.78
C LEU A 139 0.57 -13.65 12.26
N ALA A 140 0.28 -12.46 11.71
CA ALA A 140 -1.02 -12.17 11.12
C ALA A 140 -1.26 -12.94 9.81
N LYS A 141 -0.20 -13.20 9.00
CA LYS A 141 -0.29 -13.99 7.76
C LYS A 141 -0.73 -15.44 8.00
N LYS A 142 -0.35 -16.01 9.12
CA LYS A 142 -0.64 -17.42 9.45
C LYS A 142 -2.13 -17.68 9.73
N ARG A 143 -3.03 -16.72 9.49
CA ARG A 143 -4.46 -16.82 9.80
C ARG A 143 -4.66 -17.57 11.11
N VAL A 144 -4.13 -16.99 12.18
CA VAL A 144 -4.38 -17.49 13.51
C VAL A 144 -5.81 -17.10 13.85
N GLU A 145 -6.73 -17.69 13.10
CA GLU A 145 -8.13 -17.62 13.36
C GLU A 145 -8.36 -18.27 14.71
N GLU A 146 -8.77 -17.44 15.68
CA GLU A 146 -9.46 -17.84 16.89
C GLU A 146 -8.65 -18.40 18.07
N SER A 147 -7.35 -18.59 17.99
CA SER A 147 -6.60 -18.89 19.20
C SER A 147 -6.46 -17.65 20.07
N THR A 148 -7.24 -17.59 21.14
CA THR A 148 -7.18 -16.54 22.17
C THR A 148 -5.75 -16.31 22.69
N ALA A 149 -4.92 -17.34 22.64
CA ALA A 149 -3.52 -17.32 23.07
C ALA A 149 -2.60 -16.53 22.12
N LEU A 150 -2.88 -16.51 20.82
CA LEU A 150 -2.02 -15.86 19.82
C LEU A 150 -2.45 -14.42 19.51
N LYS A 151 -3.67 -14.05 19.86
CA LYS A 151 -4.19 -12.68 19.67
C LYS A 151 -3.28 -11.60 20.25
N PRO A 152 -2.73 -11.70 21.47
CA PRO A 152 -1.81 -10.70 22.01
C PRO A 152 -0.49 -10.60 21.22
N LEU A 153 -0.01 -11.70 20.66
CA LEU A 153 1.23 -11.71 19.86
C LEU A 153 1.02 -11.01 18.51
N VAL A 154 -0.10 -11.28 17.83
CA VAL A 154 -0.47 -10.59 16.58
C VAL A 154 -0.67 -9.10 16.84
N GLU A 155 -1.33 -8.72 17.94
CA GLU A 155 -1.52 -7.33 18.33
C GLU A 155 -0.17 -6.64 18.60
N GLY A 156 0.75 -7.30 19.31
CA GLY A 156 2.11 -6.79 19.54
C GLY A 156 2.88 -6.59 18.24
N GLU A 157 2.78 -7.52 17.29
CA GLU A 157 3.39 -7.38 15.96
C GLU A 157 2.82 -6.17 15.21
N ILE A 158 1.51 -6.00 15.19
CA ILE A 158 0.83 -4.89 14.52
C ILE A 158 1.27 -3.53 15.09
N LEU A 159 1.33 -3.41 16.42
CA LEU A 159 1.77 -2.17 17.08
C LEU A 159 3.24 -1.86 16.80
N LYS A 160 4.11 -2.86 16.82
CA LYS A 160 5.52 -2.71 16.42
C LYS A 160 5.66 -2.27 14.95
N ASN A 161 4.86 -2.82 14.07
CA ASN A 161 4.87 -2.47 12.65
C ASN A 161 4.33 -1.03 12.43
N LEU A 162 3.36 -0.60 13.24
CA LEU A 162 2.89 0.78 13.25
C LEU A 162 4.01 1.76 13.67
N GLU A 163 4.74 1.45 14.75
CA GLU A 163 5.89 2.23 15.20
C GLU A 163 6.95 2.35 14.11
N HIS A 164 7.26 1.25 13.43
CA HIS A 164 8.18 1.25 12.29
C HIS A 164 7.70 2.18 11.16
N PHE A 165 6.41 2.19 10.81
CA PHE A 165 5.88 3.10 9.79
C PHE A 165 5.96 4.56 10.25
N TYR A 166 5.71 4.84 11.54
CA TYR A 166 5.90 6.16 12.11
C TYR A 166 7.35 6.63 11.97
N ASP A 167 8.33 5.81 12.35
CA ASP A 167 9.76 6.12 12.24
C ASP A 167 10.20 6.35 10.79
N ARG A 168 9.52 5.73 9.84
CA ARG A 168 9.72 5.98 8.41
C ARG A 168 9.06 7.26 7.89
N GLY A 169 8.28 7.94 8.71
CA GLY A 169 7.57 9.17 8.34
C GLY A 169 6.25 8.93 7.60
N VAL A 170 5.60 7.79 7.84
CA VAL A 170 4.23 7.58 7.34
C VAL A 170 3.28 8.49 8.10
N ALA A 171 2.80 9.54 7.44
CA ALA A 171 1.91 10.53 8.05
C ALA A 171 0.42 10.17 7.94
N TYR A 172 0.07 9.22 7.10
CA TYR A 172 -1.32 8.82 6.89
C TYR A 172 -1.44 7.31 6.70
N LEU A 173 -2.35 6.69 7.46
CA LEU A 173 -2.68 5.28 7.36
C LEU A 173 -4.20 5.10 7.30
N THR A 174 -4.71 4.56 6.19
CA THR A 174 -6.11 4.15 6.07
C THR A 174 -6.31 2.82 6.78
N LEU A 175 -7.11 2.76 7.84
CA LEU A 175 -7.34 1.52 8.58
C LEU A 175 -8.24 0.54 7.83
N ALA A 176 -9.30 1.05 7.21
CA ALA A 176 -10.25 0.28 6.41
C ALA A 176 -9.88 0.36 4.93
N HIS A 177 -9.99 -0.76 4.23
CA HIS A 177 -9.96 -0.79 2.78
C HIS A 177 -11.13 -1.63 2.26
N PHE A 178 -10.94 -2.61 1.40
CA PHE A 178 -12.06 -3.37 0.84
C PHE A 178 -12.52 -4.52 1.73
N TYR A 179 -11.61 -5.16 2.47
CA TYR A 179 -11.90 -6.37 3.24
C TYR A 179 -11.71 -6.18 4.74
N PRO A 180 -12.43 -6.94 5.58
CA PRO A 180 -12.16 -6.99 7.01
C PRO A 180 -10.70 -7.37 7.28
N ASN A 181 -10.08 -6.68 8.22
CA ASN A 181 -8.72 -6.95 8.67
C ASN A 181 -8.68 -6.99 10.21
N HIS A 182 -7.48 -7.17 10.79
CA HIS A 182 -7.33 -7.23 12.24
C HIS A 182 -7.77 -5.96 12.97
N LEU A 183 -7.87 -4.82 12.28
CA LEU A 183 -8.15 -3.51 12.87
C LEU A 183 -9.62 -3.11 12.74
N VAL A 184 -10.26 -3.48 11.64
CA VAL A 184 -11.58 -2.94 11.29
C VAL A 184 -12.37 -3.87 10.38
N SER A 185 -13.70 -3.83 10.54
CA SER A 185 -14.64 -4.29 9.53
C SER A 185 -15.10 -3.08 8.74
N PRO A 186 -14.68 -2.92 7.47
CA PRO A 186 -15.09 -1.80 6.65
C PRO A 186 -16.58 -1.88 6.29
N VAL A 187 -17.20 -0.73 6.04
CA VAL A 187 -18.49 -0.70 5.36
C VAL A 187 -18.27 -1.18 3.93
N PHE A 188 -19.15 -2.07 3.46
CA PHE A 188 -19.02 -2.60 2.12
C PHE A 188 -19.11 -1.48 1.06
N PRO A 189 -18.03 -1.27 0.25
CA PRO A 189 -17.94 -0.08 -0.59
C PRO A 189 -18.75 -0.17 -1.88
N TYR A 190 -19.15 -1.38 -2.29
CA TYR A 190 -19.82 -1.60 -3.56
C TYR A 190 -21.23 -2.15 -3.35
N PRO A 191 -22.24 -1.62 -4.03
CA PRO A 191 -23.55 -2.27 -4.10
C PRO A 191 -23.39 -3.65 -4.75
N GLU A 192 -24.24 -4.61 -4.40
CA GLU A 192 -24.22 -6.02 -4.81
C GLU A 192 -24.13 -6.30 -6.34
N TYR A 193 -24.06 -5.25 -7.14
CA TYR A 193 -24.09 -5.31 -8.59
C TYR A 193 -22.73 -5.77 -9.15
N GLY A 194 -22.68 -7.02 -9.52
CA GLY A 194 -21.66 -7.54 -10.43
C GLY A 194 -20.64 -8.51 -9.83
N ILE A 195 -20.63 -8.77 -8.53
CA ILE A 195 -19.74 -9.77 -7.96
C ILE A 195 -20.47 -11.11 -7.88
N LYS A 196 -20.27 -11.94 -8.90
CA LYS A 196 -20.89 -13.27 -9.05
C LYS A 196 -20.00 -14.40 -8.55
N SER A 197 -19.11 -14.19 -7.57
CA SER A 197 -18.27 -15.27 -7.11
C SER A 197 -18.93 -16.07 -5.99
N SER A 198 -18.74 -17.39 -6.00
CA SER A 198 -19.21 -18.28 -4.93
C SER A 198 -18.53 -17.98 -3.59
N ASN A 199 -17.30 -17.50 -3.64
CA ASN A 199 -16.51 -17.13 -2.46
C ASN A 199 -17.02 -15.85 -1.79
N TRP A 200 -17.68 -14.98 -2.55
CA TRP A 200 -18.24 -13.74 -2.06
C TRP A 200 -19.30 -13.94 -0.96
N LYS A 201 -20.16 -14.95 -1.11
CA LYS A 201 -21.16 -15.27 -0.08
C LYS A 201 -20.53 -15.73 1.24
N GLN A 202 -19.41 -16.47 1.17
CA GLN A 202 -18.68 -16.89 2.37
C GLN A 202 -17.95 -15.71 3.01
N LEU A 203 -17.37 -14.84 2.19
CA LEU A 203 -16.73 -13.62 2.67
C LEU A 203 -17.72 -12.69 3.37
N MET A 204 -18.90 -12.48 2.75
CA MET A 204 -19.98 -11.66 3.31
C MET A 204 -20.60 -12.27 4.57
N ALA A 205 -20.63 -13.59 4.72
CA ALA A 205 -21.15 -14.24 5.91
C ALA A 205 -20.35 -13.92 7.19
N GLY A 206 -19.04 -13.63 7.05
CA GLY A 206 -18.18 -13.17 8.14
C GLY A 206 -18.12 -11.64 8.32
N TRP A 207 -18.81 -10.90 7.46
CA TRP A 207 -18.74 -9.43 7.44
C TRP A 207 -19.81 -8.81 8.33
N ASP A 208 -19.40 -8.29 9.44
CA ASP A 208 -20.28 -7.57 10.34
C ASP A 208 -20.11 -6.05 10.17
N MET A 209 -20.95 -5.45 9.35
CA MET A 209 -20.92 -4.02 9.07
C MET A 209 -21.19 -3.14 10.30
N ASN A 210 -21.65 -3.74 11.40
CA ASN A 210 -21.93 -3.02 12.64
C ASN A 210 -20.73 -2.98 13.60
N LYS A 211 -19.66 -3.73 13.31
CA LYS A 211 -18.52 -3.86 14.24
C LYS A 211 -17.54 -2.69 14.22
N GLY A 212 -17.36 -2.02 13.06
CA GLY A 212 -16.37 -0.94 12.94
C GLY A 212 -14.98 -1.37 13.41
N LEU A 213 -14.35 -0.57 14.27
CA LEU A 213 -13.04 -0.88 14.85
C LEU A 213 -13.08 -2.07 15.80
N THR A 214 -12.11 -2.97 15.63
CA THR A 214 -11.84 -4.06 16.56
C THR A 214 -11.16 -3.54 17.85
N SER A 215 -10.96 -4.41 18.85
CA SER A 215 -10.15 -4.07 20.02
C SER A 215 -8.71 -3.68 19.65
N THR A 216 -8.10 -4.39 18.69
CA THR A 216 -6.77 -4.09 18.16
C THR A 216 -6.77 -2.76 17.39
N GLY A 217 -7.79 -2.52 16.55
CA GLY A 217 -7.94 -1.26 15.84
C GLY A 217 -8.05 -0.05 16.76
N LYS A 218 -8.76 -0.17 17.89
CA LYS A 218 -8.82 0.89 18.91
C LYS A 218 -7.46 1.17 19.53
N LYS A 219 -6.65 0.15 19.79
CA LYS A 219 -5.28 0.30 20.31
C LYS A 219 -4.36 0.96 19.30
N VAL A 220 -4.49 0.58 18.01
CA VAL A 220 -3.74 1.24 16.93
C VAL A 220 -4.08 2.73 16.85
N VAL A 221 -5.37 3.10 16.89
CA VAL A 221 -5.79 4.52 16.90
C VAL A 221 -5.25 5.25 18.12
N GLN A 222 -5.25 4.61 19.29
CA GLN A 222 -4.67 5.22 20.49
C GLN A 222 -3.16 5.42 20.34
N ALA A 223 -2.44 4.41 19.85
CA ALA A 223 -1.00 4.51 19.60
C ALA A 223 -0.67 5.63 18.59
N MET A 224 -1.43 5.74 17.49
CA MET A 224 -1.27 6.84 16.52
C MET A 224 -1.50 8.23 17.12
N LYS A 225 -2.37 8.35 18.14
CA LYS A 225 -2.59 9.60 18.85
C LYS A 225 -1.41 9.96 19.76
N ASP A 226 -0.75 8.95 20.31
CA ASP A 226 0.32 9.12 21.29
C ASP A 226 1.71 9.32 20.64
N MET A 227 1.84 9.05 19.34
CA MET A 227 2.99 9.34 18.46
C MET A 227 2.99 10.79 17.99
#